data_9cdad6a7319748d545b4c94a35d72c67
#
_entry.id   9cdad6a7319748d545b4c94a35d72c67
#
_cell.length_a   1.000
_cell.length_b   1.000
_cell.length_c   1.000
_cell.angle_alpha   90.00
_cell.angle_beta   90.00
_cell.angle_gamma   90.00
#
_symmetry.space_group_name_H-M   'P 1'
#
loop_
_entity.id
_entity.type
_entity.pdbx_description
1 polymer ?
#
loop_
_entity_poly.entity_id
_entity_poly.type
_entity_poly.pdbx_seq_one_letter_code
_entity_poly.pdbx_strand_id
1 'polypeptide(L)'
;MLIEVQGLSKRYRPRGPMVVVEVSFSIDRGETLAIFGDSGSGKSTIGQILAGIYPATAGEVRLDGQRLSYPLRGPARRRIQILFQHPEVTFNPKLRLIDSMREPYRLFHLPYTRQGLCEYLERYGIYEEHLDRFPAELSGGELQRLALARAMLMDPSFLVLDEPTSMLDVISQAQVIQLLQEIQQEREVGYLLISHDRALCERFCTAIRPLEGGRLGEPV
;
A
#
# COMPACT_ATOMS: atom_id res chain seq x y z
N MET A 1 7.69 -6.37 -16.71
CA MET A 1 7.37 -5.17 -15.90
C MET A 1 5.96 -5.29 -15.33
N LEU A 2 5.80 -5.18 -14.01
CA LEU A 2 4.49 -5.23 -13.34
C LEU A 2 3.82 -3.86 -13.37
N ILE A 3 4.52 -2.82 -12.87
CA ILE A 3 4.07 -1.43 -12.91
C ILE A 3 5.03 -0.61 -13.75
N GLU A 4 4.48 0.25 -14.60
CA GLU A 4 5.22 1.23 -15.39
C GLU A 4 4.56 2.59 -15.25
N VAL A 5 5.33 3.59 -14.86
CA VAL A 5 4.90 4.97 -14.66
C VAL A 5 5.68 5.84 -15.63
N GLN A 6 4.98 6.65 -16.46
CA GLN A 6 5.58 7.50 -17.47
C GLN A 6 5.08 8.94 -17.36
N GLY A 7 5.99 9.86 -17.07
CA GLY A 7 5.74 11.31 -17.05
C GLY A 7 4.66 11.73 -16.05
N LEU A 8 4.49 10.98 -14.95
CA LEU A 8 3.44 11.21 -13.98
C LEU A 8 3.56 12.59 -13.34
N SER A 9 2.47 13.36 -13.42
CA SER A 9 2.44 14.71 -12.86
C SER A 9 1.12 14.96 -12.13
N LYS A 10 1.15 15.73 -11.03
CA LYS A 10 -0.02 16.05 -10.23
C LYS A 10 -0.03 17.47 -9.72
N ARG A 11 -1.19 18.13 -9.89
CA ARG A 11 -1.61 19.32 -9.15
C ARG A 11 -3.02 19.12 -8.59
N TYR A 12 -3.31 19.66 -7.44
CA TYR A 12 -4.61 19.51 -6.80
C TYR A 12 -5.61 20.61 -7.18
N ARG A 13 -5.11 21.77 -7.61
CA ARG A 13 -5.93 22.92 -8.06
C ARG A 13 -5.51 23.33 -9.46
N PRO A 14 -6.43 23.77 -10.34
CA PRO A 14 -6.13 24.09 -11.73
C PRO A 14 -4.97 25.10 -11.93
N ARG A 15 -4.82 26.06 -11.01
CA ARG A 15 -3.75 27.08 -11.00
C ARG A 15 -2.78 26.92 -9.83
N GLY A 16 -2.84 25.80 -9.10
CA GLY A 16 -1.94 25.51 -7.98
C GLY A 16 -0.57 24.99 -8.44
N PRO A 17 0.39 24.90 -7.49
CA PRO A 17 1.70 24.35 -7.80
C PRO A 17 1.60 22.86 -8.17
N MET A 18 2.56 22.39 -8.94
CA MET A 18 2.75 20.96 -9.18
C MET A 18 3.32 20.33 -7.91
N VAL A 19 2.72 19.23 -7.48
CA VAL A 19 3.17 18.44 -6.33
C VAL A 19 4.04 17.27 -6.78
N VAL A 20 3.75 16.73 -7.98
CA VAL A 20 4.54 15.69 -8.65
C VAL A 20 4.81 16.18 -10.07
N VAL A 21 6.05 16.05 -10.56
CA VAL A 21 6.50 16.63 -11.84
C VAL A 21 7.25 15.57 -12.64
N GLU A 22 6.64 15.08 -13.72
CA GLU A 22 7.25 14.22 -14.75
C GLU A 22 7.97 12.98 -14.19
N VAL A 23 7.39 12.36 -13.15
CA VAL A 23 7.95 11.16 -12.49
C VAL A 23 7.78 9.94 -13.39
N SER A 24 8.90 9.21 -13.61
CA SER A 24 8.92 7.97 -14.38
C SER A 24 9.75 6.91 -13.67
N PHE A 25 9.20 5.70 -13.56
CA PHE A 25 9.86 4.51 -13.00
C PHE A 25 9.11 3.24 -13.40
N SER A 26 9.73 2.10 -13.14
CA SER A 26 9.10 0.78 -13.27
C SER A 26 9.39 -0.08 -12.05
N ILE A 27 8.53 -1.06 -11.81
CA ILE A 27 8.67 -2.07 -10.74
C ILE A 27 8.31 -3.42 -11.34
N ASP A 28 9.16 -4.41 -11.15
CA ASP A 28 8.90 -5.78 -11.55
C ASP A 28 8.23 -6.60 -10.43
N ARG A 29 7.81 -7.83 -10.74
CA ARG A 29 7.26 -8.76 -9.76
C ARG A 29 8.35 -9.11 -8.75
N GLY A 30 7.98 -9.17 -7.47
CA GLY A 30 8.92 -9.44 -6.39
C GLY A 30 9.94 -8.33 -6.13
N GLU A 31 9.85 -7.20 -6.82
CA GLU A 31 10.73 -6.04 -6.63
C GLU A 31 10.12 -5.05 -5.63
N THR A 32 11.00 -4.38 -4.86
CA THR A 32 10.63 -3.27 -3.98
C THR A 32 11.38 -2.02 -4.38
N LEU A 33 10.67 -1.03 -4.92
CA LEU A 33 11.22 0.31 -5.14
C LEU A 33 10.87 1.21 -3.96
N ALA A 34 11.87 1.85 -3.34
CA ALA A 34 11.63 2.93 -2.39
C ALA A 34 11.61 4.30 -3.08
N ILE A 35 10.61 5.10 -2.74
CA ILE A 35 10.63 6.56 -2.95
C ILE A 35 10.91 7.21 -1.59
N PHE A 36 12.12 7.77 -1.48
CA PHE A 36 12.62 8.39 -0.25
C PHE A 36 12.62 9.92 -0.37
N GLY A 37 12.41 10.63 0.72
CA GLY A 37 12.49 12.10 0.74
C GLY A 37 11.74 12.72 1.91
N ASP A 38 11.83 14.04 2.04
CA ASP A 38 11.22 14.80 3.14
C ASP A 38 9.69 14.76 3.14
N SER A 39 9.09 15.07 4.30
CA SER A 39 7.66 15.25 4.40
C SER A 39 7.18 16.36 3.47
N GLY A 40 6.07 16.12 2.77
CA GLY A 40 5.53 17.08 1.81
C GLY A 40 6.19 17.09 0.42
N SER A 41 7.20 16.25 0.14
CA SER A 41 7.85 16.18 -1.20
C SER A 41 6.96 15.59 -2.31
N GLY A 42 5.80 14.99 -1.97
CA GLY A 42 4.87 14.42 -2.94
C GLY A 42 4.82 12.90 -2.98
N LYS A 43 5.56 12.19 -2.11
CA LYS A 43 5.64 10.71 -2.09
C LYS A 43 4.27 10.04 -1.99
N SER A 44 3.50 10.37 -0.95
CA SER A 44 2.16 9.80 -0.75
C SER A 44 1.22 10.12 -1.90
N THR A 45 1.40 11.28 -2.58
CA THR A 45 0.63 11.62 -3.78
C THR A 45 0.87 10.62 -4.90
N ILE A 46 2.12 10.19 -5.12
CA ILE A 46 2.46 9.16 -6.12
C ILE A 46 1.76 7.85 -5.75
N GLY A 47 1.91 7.38 -4.50
CA GLY A 47 1.26 6.17 -4.00
C GLY A 47 -0.27 6.20 -4.17
N GLN A 48 -0.91 7.29 -3.80
CA GLN A 48 -2.35 7.48 -3.89
C GLN A 48 -2.85 7.51 -5.34
N ILE A 49 -2.06 8.02 -6.29
CA ILE A 49 -2.39 7.93 -7.72
C ILE A 49 -2.30 6.48 -8.18
N LEU A 50 -1.25 5.75 -7.84
CA LEU A 50 -1.11 4.33 -8.20
C LEU A 50 -2.24 3.47 -7.63
N ALA A 51 -2.62 3.72 -6.37
CA ALA A 51 -3.76 3.05 -5.73
C ALA A 51 -5.14 3.48 -6.26
N GLY A 52 -5.20 4.46 -7.17
CA GLY A 52 -6.44 4.91 -7.80
C GLY A 52 -7.31 5.85 -6.96
N ILE A 53 -6.75 6.43 -5.89
CA ILE A 53 -7.45 7.39 -5.01
C ILE A 53 -7.62 8.72 -5.74
N TYR A 54 -6.57 9.17 -6.43
CA TYR A 54 -6.60 10.38 -7.24
C TYR A 54 -6.18 10.11 -8.69
N PRO A 55 -6.79 10.76 -9.68
CA PRO A 55 -6.27 10.74 -11.04
C PRO A 55 -4.98 11.58 -11.14
N ALA A 56 -4.08 11.19 -12.02
CA ALA A 56 -2.97 12.02 -12.43
C ALA A 56 -3.48 13.26 -13.19
N THR A 57 -2.69 14.35 -13.19
CA THR A 57 -2.94 15.52 -14.04
C THR A 57 -2.38 15.29 -15.45
N ALA A 58 -1.23 14.62 -15.56
CA ALA A 58 -0.60 14.21 -16.81
C ALA A 58 0.23 12.93 -16.58
N GLY A 59 0.64 12.30 -17.65
CA GLY A 59 1.35 11.03 -17.65
C GLY A 59 0.41 9.83 -17.64
N GLU A 60 0.99 8.66 -17.54
CA GLU A 60 0.23 7.41 -17.51
C GLU A 60 0.86 6.37 -16.59
N VAL A 61 0.01 5.43 -16.14
CA VAL A 61 0.40 4.25 -15.36
C VAL A 61 -0.10 3.02 -16.10
N ARG A 62 0.75 2.00 -16.19
CA ARG A 62 0.40 0.70 -16.75
C ARG A 62 0.60 -0.40 -15.71
N LEU A 63 -0.29 -1.38 -15.71
CA LEU A 63 -0.21 -2.62 -14.95
C LEU A 63 -0.15 -3.78 -15.95
N ASP A 64 0.93 -4.57 -15.93
CA ASP A 64 1.22 -5.63 -16.92
C ASP A 64 1.03 -5.14 -18.37
N GLY A 65 1.59 -3.97 -18.69
CA GLY A 65 1.50 -3.32 -20.00
C GLY A 65 0.15 -2.67 -20.33
N GLN A 66 -0.91 -2.91 -19.55
CA GLN A 66 -2.22 -2.31 -19.77
C GLN A 66 -2.34 -0.95 -19.07
N ARG A 67 -2.68 0.09 -19.82
CA ARG A 67 -2.90 1.44 -19.27
C ARG A 67 -4.06 1.44 -18.29
N LEU A 68 -3.83 2.00 -17.11
CA LEU A 68 -4.85 2.18 -16.09
C LEU A 68 -5.75 3.37 -16.42
N SER A 69 -7.06 3.18 -16.22
CA SER A 69 -8.05 4.26 -16.27
C SER A 69 -8.53 4.58 -14.86
N TYR A 70 -8.80 5.85 -14.60
CA TYR A 70 -9.26 6.33 -13.31
C TYR A 70 -10.73 6.74 -13.34
N PRO A 71 -11.54 6.41 -12.31
CA PRO A 71 -11.17 5.60 -11.13
C PRO A 71 -10.88 4.14 -11.49
N LEU A 72 -9.99 3.48 -10.72
CA LEU A 72 -9.71 2.06 -10.93
C LEU A 72 -10.97 1.22 -10.79
N ARG A 73 -11.20 0.31 -11.74
CA ARG A 73 -12.36 -0.58 -11.79
C ARG A 73 -11.95 -2.02 -12.09
N GLY A 74 -12.85 -2.94 -11.79
CA GLY A 74 -12.69 -4.36 -12.12
C GLY A 74 -11.39 -4.95 -11.55
N PRO A 75 -10.68 -5.76 -12.35
CA PRO A 75 -9.46 -6.45 -11.88
C PRO A 75 -8.36 -5.52 -11.37
N ALA A 76 -8.16 -4.35 -11.98
CA ALA A 76 -7.11 -3.41 -11.55
C ALA A 76 -7.30 -2.95 -10.10
N ARG A 77 -8.57 -2.75 -9.65
CA ARG A 77 -8.88 -2.37 -8.27
C ARG A 77 -8.52 -3.45 -7.25
N ARG A 78 -8.58 -4.72 -7.62
CA ARG A 78 -8.13 -5.83 -6.75
C ARG A 78 -6.62 -5.94 -6.74
N ARG A 79 -6.00 -5.82 -7.90
CA ARG A 79 -4.58 -6.09 -8.12
C ARG A 79 -3.65 -5.03 -7.55
N ILE A 80 -4.16 -3.81 -7.31
CA ILE A 80 -3.41 -2.72 -6.70
C ILE A 80 -4.07 -2.37 -5.37
N GLN A 81 -3.32 -2.52 -4.29
CA GLN A 81 -3.75 -2.18 -2.94
C GLN A 81 -2.79 -1.16 -2.31
N ILE A 82 -3.22 -0.54 -1.21
CA ILE A 82 -2.42 0.42 -0.46
C ILE A 82 -2.52 0.12 1.03
N LEU A 83 -1.37 0.14 1.69
CA LEU A 83 -1.25 0.15 3.14
C LEU A 83 -0.87 1.56 3.59
N PHE A 84 -1.74 2.20 4.36
CA PHE A 84 -1.58 3.58 4.80
C PHE A 84 -0.69 3.68 6.04
N GLN A 85 -0.07 4.84 6.22
CA GLN A 85 0.64 5.23 7.43
C GLN A 85 -0.24 5.13 8.68
N HIS A 86 -1.50 5.48 8.55
CA HIS A 86 -2.53 5.46 9.57
C HIS A 86 -3.51 4.31 9.31
N PRO A 87 -3.32 3.12 9.91
CA PRO A 87 -4.17 1.95 9.63
C PRO A 87 -5.65 2.17 9.99
N GLU A 88 -5.95 3.07 10.92
CA GLU A 88 -7.31 3.43 11.32
C GLU A 88 -8.15 3.97 10.16
N VAL A 89 -7.56 4.58 9.13
CA VAL A 89 -8.31 5.06 7.95
C VAL A 89 -8.84 3.91 7.08
N THR A 90 -8.31 2.71 7.27
CA THR A 90 -8.73 1.49 6.55
C THR A 90 -10.04 0.94 7.11
N PHE A 91 -10.37 1.24 8.36
CA PHE A 91 -11.50 0.67 9.08
C PHE A 91 -12.53 1.73 9.44
N ASN A 92 -13.81 1.34 9.39
CA ASN A 92 -14.87 2.21 9.92
C ASN A 92 -14.84 2.14 11.47
N PRO A 93 -14.60 3.24 12.19
CA PRO A 93 -14.46 3.23 13.64
C PRO A 93 -15.75 2.83 14.40
N LYS A 94 -16.90 2.84 13.70
CA LYS A 94 -18.21 2.48 14.26
C LYS A 94 -18.58 1.01 14.03
N LEU A 95 -17.78 0.27 13.28
CA LEU A 95 -18.00 -1.15 13.00
C LEU A 95 -17.00 -2.01 13.77
N ARG A 96 -17.43 -3.22 14.15
CA ARG A 96 -16.50 -4.23 14.63
C ARG A 96 -15.56 -4.67 13.50
N LEU A 97 -14.39 -5.15 13.87
CA LEU A 97 -13.38 -5.55 12.88
C LEU A 97 -13.85 -6.70 12.00
N ILE A 98 -14.65 -7.63 12.53
CA ILE A 98 -15.28 -8.70 11.73
C ILE A 98 -16.10 -8.14 10.57
N ASP A 99 -16.86 -7.06 10.77
CA ASP A 99 -17.69 -6.48 9.72
C ASP A 99 -16.85 -5.80 8.66
N SER A 100 -15.79 -5.09 9.06
CA SER A 100 -14.82 -4.49 8.14
C SER A 100 -14.06 -5.54 7.33
N MET A 101 -13.71 -6.68 7.94
CA MET A 101 -13.04 -7.80 7.25
C MET A 101 -13.97 -8.56 6.30
N ARG A 102 -15.28 -8.49 6.49
CA ARG A 102 -16.28 -9.08 5.59
C ARG A 102 -16.52 -8.26 4.32
N GLU A 103 -16.22 -6.97 4.34
CA GLU A 103 -16.45 -6.10 3.17
C GLU A 103 -15.79 -6.60 1.88
N PRO A 104 -14.49 -6.99 1.86
CA PRO A 104 -13.85 -7.56 0.69
C PRO A 104 -14.58 -8.79 0.13
N TYR A 105 -15.00 -9.71 1.01
CA TYR A 105 -15.72 -10.92 0.59
C TYR A 105 -17.04 -10.59 -0.09
N ARG A 106 -17.79 -9.61 0.45
CA ARG A 106 -19.05 -9.15 -0.14
C ARG A 106 -18.83 -8.43 -1.47
N LEU A 107 -17.84 -7.52 -1.52
CA LEU A 107 -17.58 -6.67 -2.69
C LEU A 107 -17.12 -7.48 -3.90
N PHE A 108 -16.35 -8.53 -3.68
CA PHE A 108 -15.75 -9.34 -4.74
C PHE A 108 -16.35 -10.74 -4.85
N HIS A 109 -17.47 -11.01 -4.14
CA HIS A 109 -18.17 -12.29 -4.15
C HIS A 109 -17.27 -13.49 -3.81
N LEU A 110 -16.36 -13.30 -2.86
CA LEU A 110 -15.45 -14.35 -2.41
C LEU A 110 -16.18 -15.30 -1.42
N PRO A 111 -15.82 -16.59 -1.41
CA PRO A 111 -16.35 -17.52 -0.41
C PRO A 111 -15.92 -17.08 1.00
N TYR A 112 -16.89 -17.05 1.93
CA TYR A 112 -16.66 -16.58 3.28
C TYR A 112 -17.15 -17.62 4.31
N THR A 113 -16.29 -17.95 5.25
CA THR A 113 -16.66 -18.58 6.53
C THR A 113 -15.92 -17.85 7.65
N ARG A 114 -16.52 -17.77 8.85
CA ARG A 114 -15.84 -17.17 10.02
C ARG A 114 -14.56 -17.92 10.35
N GLN A 115 -14.63 -19.25 10.34
CA GLN A 115 -13.48 -20.12 10.62
C GLN A 115 -12.35 -19.88 9.62
N GLY A 116 -12.63 -19.88 8.31
CA GLY A 116 -11.60 -19.63 7.28
C GLY A 116 -10.98 -18.23 7.37
N LEU A 117 -11.75 -17.22 7.81
CA LEU A 117 -11.20 -15.90 8.11
C LEU A 117 -10.25 -15.95 9.32
N CYS A 118 -10.63 -16.64 10.42
CA CYS A 118 -9.76 -16.77 11.59
C CYS A 118 -8.46 -17.48 11.23
N GLU A 119 -8.52 -18.63 10.57
CA GLU A 119 -7.33 -19.37 10.08
C GLU A 119 -6.42 -18.52 9.19
N TYR A 120 -7.00 -17.72 8.29
CA TYR A 120 -6.26 -16.79 7.46
C TYR A 120 -5.54 -15.70 8.27
N LEU A 121 -6.20 -15.17 9.32
CA LEU A 121 -5.69 -14.08 10.13
C LEU A 121 -4.61 -14.48 11.12
N GLU A 122 -4.57 -15.75 11.53
CA GLU A 122 -3.54 -16.28 12.46
C GLU A 122 -2.12 -16.02 11.93
N ARG A 123 -1.91 -16.12 10.61
CA ARG A 123 -0.64 -15.78 9.96
C ARG A 123 -0.18 -14.35 10.24
N TYR A 124 -1.12 -13.42 10.43
CA TYR A 124 -0.85 -12.01 10.71
C TYR A 124 -0.80 -11.71 12.21
N GLY A 125 -0.85 -12.75 13.06
CA GLY A 125 -0.91 -12.63 14.52
C GLY A 125 -2.20 -11.96 15.01
N ILE A 126 -3.28 -12.17 14.28
CA ILE A 126 -4.63 -11.70 14.61
C ILE A 126 -5.51 -12.91 14.88
N TYR A 127 -6.10 -12.96 16.07
CA TYR A 127 -6.88 -14.08 16.56
C TYR A 127 -8.37 -13.73 16.62
N GLU A 128 -9.21 -14.75 16.83
CA GLU A 128 -10.67 -14.60 16.79
C GLU A 128 -11.19 -13.53 17.76
N GLU A 129 -10.60 -13.41 18.94
CA GLU A 129 -10.96 -12.43 19.97
C GLU A 129 -10.79 -10.97 19.53
N HIS A 130 -9.92 -10.70 18.56
CA HIS A 130 -9.74 -9.36 18.00
C HIS A 130 -10.91 -8.96 17.09
N LEU A 131 -11.55 -9.93 16.45
CA LEU A 131 -12.59 -9.67 15.44
C LEU A 131 -13.85 -9.02 16.00
N ASP A 132 -14.16 -9.26 17.27
CA ASP A 132 -15.34 -8.69 17.94
C ASP A 132 -15.07 -7.30 18.56
N ARG A 133 -13.81 -6.82 18.48
CA ARG A 133 -13.40 -5.49 18.95
C ARG A 133 -13.63 -4.41 17.90
N PHE A 134 -13.59 -3.16 18.34
CA PHE A 134 -13.55 -1.97 17.48
C PHE A 134 -12.10 -1.61 17.14
N PRO A 135 -11.84 -0.87 16.04
CA PRO A 135 -10.49 -0.47 15.65
C PRO A 135 -9.69 0.22 16.77
N ALA A 136 -10.33 1.05 17.57
CA ALA A 136 -9.68 1.78 18.67
C ALA A 136 -9.27 0.89 19.87
N GLU A 137 -9.66 -0.37 19.88
CA GLU A 137 -9.34 -1.33 20.94
C GLU A 137 -8.12 -2.21 20.62
N LEU A 138 -7.52 -2.02 19.41
CA LEU A 138 -6.29 -2.68 18.99
C LEU A 138 -5.09 -1.75 19.17
N SER A 139 -3.92 -2.34 19.42
CA SER A 139 -2.66 -1.61 19.30
C SER A 139 -2.39 -1.21 17.84
N GLY A 140 -1.55 -0.19 17.64
CA GLY A 140 -1.18 0.24 16.28
C GLY A 140 -0.60 -0.89 15.42
N GLY A 141 0.25 -1.75 16.03
CA GLY A 141 0.83 -2.89 15.32
C GLY A 141 -0.19 -3.96 14.94
N GLU A 142 -1.13 -4.29 15.83
CA GLU A 142 -2.22 -5.23 15.51
C GLU A 142 -3.12 -4.68 14.40
N LEU A 143 -3.47 -3.40 14.47
CA LEU A 143 -4.31 -2.77 13.47
C LEU A 143 -3.60 -2.68 12.11
N GLN A 144 -2.29 -2.43 12.10
CA GLN A 144 -1.48 -2.41 10.88
C GLN A 144 -1.39 -3.81 10.23
N ARG A 145 -1.15 -4.86 11.04
CA ARG A 145 -1.16 -6.25 10.53
C ARG A 145 -2.54 -6.67 10.02
N LEU A 146 -3.60 -6.23 10.67
CA LEU A 146 -4.97 -6.48 10.19
C LEU A 146 -5.27 -5.71 8.90
N ALA A 147 -4.79 -4.46 8.74
CA ALA A 147 -4.91 -3.70 7.50
C ALA A 147 -4.14 -4.37 6.36
N LEU A 148 -2.93 -4.88 6.63
CA LEU A 148 -2.17 -5.68 5.67
C LEU A 148 -2.93 -6.96 5.27
N ALA A 149 -3.43 -7.72 6.25
CA ALA A 149 -4.24 -8.91 5.99
C ALA A 149 -5.46 -8.59 5.10
N ARG A 150 -6.16 -7.48 5.40
CA ARG A 150 -7.30 -7.03 4.60
C ARG A 150 -6.93 -6.69 3.15
N ALA A 151 -5.80 -6.01 2.94
CA ALA A 151 -5.29 -5.73 1.59
C ALA A 151 -4.93 -7.03 0.85
N MET A 152 -4.30 -7.98 1.53
CA MET A 152 -3.88 -9.26 0.95
C MET A 152 -5.01 -10.24 0.66
N LEU A 153 -6.21 -10.07 1.24
CA LEU A 153 -7.43 -10.81 0.84
C LEU A 153 -7.81 -10.59 -0.62
N MET A 154 -7.37 -9.48 -1.20
CA MET A 154 -7.65 -9.15 -2.61
C MET A 154 -6.72 -9.87 -3.58
N ASP A 155 -5.72 -10.60 -3.08
CA ASP A 155 -4.66 -11.23 -3.86
C ASP A 155 -3.99 -10.23 -4.82
N PRO A 156 -3.46 -9.11 -4.27
CA PRO A 156 -2.86 -8.06 -5.09
C PRO A 156 -1.55 -8.53 -5.71
N SER A 157 -1.29 -8.08 -6.93
CA SER A 157 0.04 -8.22 -7.54
C SER A 157 0.96 -7.03 -7.22
N PHE A 158 0.38 -5.92 -6.76
CA PHE A 158 1.12 -4.71 -6.42
C PHE A 158 0.56 -4.05 -5.16
N LEU A 159 1.46 -3.67 -4.24
CA LEU A 159 1.10 -3.02 -2.99
C LEU A 159 1.89 -1.72 -2.80
N VAL A 160 1.17 -0.64 -2.58
CA VAL A 160 1.76 0.63 -2.14
C VAL A 160 1.86 0.60 -0.62
N LEU A 161 3.05 0.86 -0.10
CA LEU A 161 3.37 0.92 1.32
C LEU A 161 3.68 2.38 1.68
N ASP A 162 2.66 3.12 2.14
CA ASP A 162 2.80 4.54 2.49
C ASP A 162 3.17 4.67 3.97
N GLU A 163 4.47 4.79 4.26
CA GLU A 163 5.05 4.84 5.61
C GLU A 163 4.52 3.74 6.56
N PRO A 164 4.59 2.46 6.17
CA PRO A 164 3.84 1.37 6.80
C PRO A 164 4.22 1.08 8.25
N THR A 165 5.33 1.64 8.74
CA THR A 165 5.87 1.35 10.09
C THR A 165 6.17 2.59 10.93
N SER A 166 5.94 3.81 10.40
CA SER A 166 6.37 5.06 11.05
C SER A 166 5.70 5.34 12.42
N MET A 167 4.51 4.76 12.65
CA MET A 167 3.74 4.95 13.90
C MET A 167 3.83 3.75 14.86
N LEU A 168 4.75 2.80 14.60
CA LEU A 168 4.85 1.57 15.36
C LEU A 168 6.09 1.57 16.24
N ASP A 169 6.01 0.84 17.36
CA ASP A 169 7.19 0.47 18.15
C ASP A 169 8.12 -0.48 17.38
N VAL A 170 9.37 -0.60 17.81
CA VAL A 170 10.42 -1.36 17.10
C VAL A 170 10.05 -2.82 16.87
N ILE A 171 9.35 -3.46 17.82
CA ILE A 171 8.96 -4.87 17.71
C ILE A 171 7.86 -5.01 16.65
N SER A 172 6.84 -4.18 16.72
CA SER A 172 5.74 -4.15 15.74
C SER A 172 6.24 -3.81 14.33
N GLN A 173 7.21 -2.88 14.20
CA GLN A 173 7.86 -2.60 12.92
C GLN A 173 8.51 -3.85 12.33
N ALA A 174 9.33 -4.56 13.14
CA ALA A 174 10.02 -5.77 12.69
C ALA A 174 9.02 -6.84 12.22
N GLN A 175 7.91 -7.03 12.94
CA GLN A 175 6.88 -7.98 12.57
C GLN A 175 6.19 -7.64 11.24
N VAL A 176 5.85 -6.37 11.00
CA VAL A 176 5.24 -5.93 9.74
C VAL A 176 6.20 -6.11 8.57
N ILE A 177 7.48 -5.75 8.74
CA ILE A 177 8.49 -5.93 7.68
C ILE A 177 8.73 -7.40 7.38
N GLN A 178 8.82 -8.26 8.39
CA GLN A 178 8.94 -9.70 8.21
C GLN A 178 7.76 -10.26 7.41
N LEU A 179 6.52 -9.92 7.77
CA LEU A 179 5.32 -10.35 7.03
C LEU A 179 5.35 -9.90 5.57
N LEU A 180 5.77 -8.65 5.29
CA LEU A 180 5.90 -8.15 3.93
C LEU A 180 6.95 -8.93 3.12
N GLN A 181 8.09 -9.29 3.72
CA GLN A 181 9.12 -10.11 3.08
C GLN A 181 8.63 -11.53 2.77
N GLU A 182 7.96 -12.18 3.72
CA GLU A 182 7.37 -13.51 3.54
C GLU A 182 6.32 -13.51 2.41
N ILE A 183 5.43 -12.52 2.40
CA ILE A 183 4.40 -12.34 1.36
C ILE A 183 5.06 -12.14 -0.01
N GLN A 184 6.09 -11.31 -0.09
CA GLN A 184 6.80 -11.05 -1.35
C GLN A 184 7.46 -12.30 -1.91
N GLN A 185 8.15 -13.07 -1.06
CA GLN A 185 8.80 -14.32 -1.45
C GLN A 185 7.81 -15.38 -1.94
N GLU A 186 6.63 -15.47 -1.31
CA GLU A 186 5.62 -16.48 -1.66
C GLU A 186 4.78 -16.12 -2.89
N ARG A 187 4.53 -14.82 -3.12
CA ARG A 187 3.54 -14.36 -4.10
C ARG A 187 4.10 -13.44 -5.17
N GLU A 188 5.40 -13.14 -5.13
CA GLU A 188 6.07 -12.23 -6.06
C GLU A 188 5.37 -10.87 -6.18
N VAL A 189 4.80 -10.35 -5.07
CA VAL A 189 4.12 -9.05 -5.03
C VAL A 189 5.16 -7.95 -5.23
N GLY A 190 4.93 -7.04 -6.19
CA GLY A 190 5.76 -5.84 -6.33
C GLY A 190 5.37 -4.79 -5.31
N TYR A 191 6.35 -4.10 -4.72
CA TYR A 191 6.12 -3.06 -3.72
C TYR A 191 6.62 -1.70 -4.17
N LEU A 192 5.82 -0.66 -3.91
CA LEU A 192 6.31 0.71 -3.82
C LEU A 192 6.35 1.10 -2.34
N LEU A 193 7.55 1.22 -1.77
CA LEU A 193 7.74 1.76 -0.42
C LEU A 193 7.89 3.27 -0.46
N ILE A 194 7.08 3.97 0.29
CA ILE A 194 7.21 5.40 0.57
C ILE A 194 7.70 5.53 2.00
N SER A 195 8.87 6.11 2.20
CA SER A 195 9.45 6.26 3.53
C SER A 195 10.39 7.46 3.61
N HIS A 196 10.57 7.96 4.83
CA HIS A 196 11.64 8.88 5.21
C HIS A 196 12.74 8.18 6.04
N ASP A 197 12.59 6.89 6.31
CA ASP A 197 13.57 6.05 7.00
C ASP A 197 14.51 5.41 5.99
N ARG A 198 15.72 5.97 5.88
CA ARG A 198 16.75 5.49 4.95
C ARG A 198 17.24 4.08 5.32
N ALA A 199 17.40 3.78 6.60
CA ALA A 199 17.86 2.46 7.05
C ALA A 199 16.87 1.36 6.69
N LEU A 200 15.57 1.64 6.81
CA LEU A 200 14.52 0.74 6.33
C LEU A 200 14.61 0.53 4.81
N CYS A 201 14.75 1.61 4.04
CA CYS A 201 14.86 1.52 2.58
C CYS A 201 16.06 0.66 2.15
N GLU A 202 17.24 0.87 2.74
CA GLU A 202 18.47 0.13 2.43
C GLU A 202 18.39 -1.37 2.77
N ARG A 203 17.60 -1.73 3.77
CA ARG A 203 17.46 -3.15 4.20
C ARG A 203 16.33 -3.89 3.47
N PHE A 204 15.30 -3.20 3.01
CA PHE A 204 14.09 -3.81 2.51
C PHE A 204 13.93 -3.68 0.99
N CYS A 205 14.57 -2.69 0.35
CA CYS A 205 14.30 -2.35 -1.05
C CYS A 205 15.41 -2.81 -2.00
N THR A 206 15.02 -3.14 -3.23
CA THR A 206 15.94 -3.47 -4.33
C THR A 206 16.50 -2.22 -5.00
N ALA A 207 15.77 -1.11 -4.94
CA ALA A 207 16.19 0.17 -5.48
C ALA A 207 15.62 1.31 -4.61
N ILE A 208 16.37 2.41 -4.50
CA ILE A 208 15.97 3.61 -3.76
C ILE A 208 16.10 4.82 -4.69
N ARG A 209 15.06 5.64 -4.76
CA ARG A 209 15.08 6.88 -5.54
C ARG A 209 14.62 8.06 -4.68
N PRO A 210 15.43 9.12 -4.58
CA PRO A 210 15.04 10.32 -3.85
C PRO A 210 13.95 11.10 -4.58
N LEU A 211 13.00 11.68 -3.84
CA LEU A 211 11.99 12.60 -4.36
C LEU A 211 12.19 13.99 -3.75
N GLU A 212 12.61 14.95 -4.57
CA GLU A 212 12.87 16.33 -4.18
C GLU A 212 12.08 17.29 -5.06
N GLY A 213 11.38 18.25 -4.45
CA GLY A 213 10.57 19.22 -5.20
C GLY A 213 9.56 18.59 -6.17
N GLY A 214 9.06 17.41 -5.87
CA GLY A 214 8.12 16.66 -6.71
C GLY A 214 8.77 15.93 -7.89
N ARG A 215 10.09 15.93 -8.02
CA ARG A 215 10.86 15.24 -9.07
C ARG A 215 11.61 14.05 -8.50
N LEU A 216 11.60 12.95 -9.23
CA LEU A 216 12.30 11.73 -8.85
C LEU A 216 13.75 11.80 -9.35
N GLY A 217 14.71 11.65 -8.41
CA GLY A 217 16.13 11.58 -8.71
C GLY A 217 16.57 10.24 -9.28
N GLU A 218 17.86 10.11 -9.58
CA GLU A 218 18.47 8.84 -10.00
C GLU A 218 18.51 7.83 -8.83
N PRO A 219 18.58 6.52 -9.12
CA PRO A 219 18.77 5.49 -8.10
C PRO A 219 20.03 5.72 -7.27
N VAL A 220 19.95 5.47 -5.96
CA VAL A 220 21.06 5.65 -4.99
C VAL A 220 21.47 4.29 -4.43
#